data_2bc0287a5fb106522dd7a0273ce5b86c
#
_entry.id   2bc0287a5fb106522dd7a0273ce5b86c
#
_cell.length_a   1.000
_cell.length_b   1.000
_cell.length_c   1.000
_cell.angle_alpha   90.00
_cell.angle_beta   90.00
_cell.angle_gamma   90.00
#
_symmetry.space_group_name_H-M   'P 1'
#
loop_
_entity.id
_entity.type
_entity.pdbx_description
1 polymer ?
#
loop_
_entity_poly.entity_id
_entity_poly.type
_entity_poly.pdbx_seq_one_letter_code
_entity_poly.pdbx_strand_id
1 'polypeptide(L)'
;MDLSRKQLIESVFAGGGEMGERMRAVDWSTTVLGPVEQWPQSLRACVRIVLGSGYPMLISWGPDYTMLYNDAYGVVVGTKHPGALGRSCREVLAEAWDYIGPLFDAVFTQGQPFTTLTDQLFTINRNNYLEECYFAFSYSPIPDDDGHVGGVLTNLLELTERVIEDRRRQVLRDLASRTAEAGNEEEVWRVSAETLDQNRSSAPFAFLYEYRAGEQQAWLASASANIDGALHPSVIDCSIESPWGFQKALAQDGLVVALEEGASALSIPGWPAPPREAAVLPIRLHERSETAGVPGAGTPSGPGVRRHIPPVRPPDRRTNRHRISQRSRV
;
A
#
# COMPACT_ATOMS: atom_id res chain seq x y z
N MET A 1 7.43 44.67 -8.68
CA MET A 1 7.21 43.86 -7.46
C MET A 1 8.10 44.45 -6.38
N ASP A 2 7.55 44.89 -5.25
CA ASP A 2 8.29 45.51 -4.15
C ASP A 2 9.31 44.49 -3.59
N LEU A 3 10.56 44.94 -3.31
CA LEU A 3 11.61 44.08 -2.76
C LEU A 3 11.20 43.42 -1.46
N SER A 4 10.40 44.10 -0.64
CA SER A 4 9.81 43.60 0.60
C SER A 4 8.86 42.41 0.38
N ARG A 5 8.03 42.48 -0.66
CA ARG A 5 7.09 41.39 -1.04
C ARG A 5 7.85 40.16 -1.51
N LYS A 6 8.87 40.32 -2.33
CA LYS A 6 9.69 39.20 -2.80
C LYS A 6 10.41 38.52 -1.63
N GLN A 7 10.98 39.29 -0.71
CA GLN A 7 11.65 38.76 0.47
C GLN A 7 10.70 37.98 1.38
N LEU A 8 9.44 38.45 1.55
CA LEU A 8 8.43 37.74 2.33
C LEU A 8 8.11 36.37 1.68
N ILE A 9 7.79 36.35 0.39
CA ILE A 9 7.49 35.11 -0.36
C ILE A 9 8.66 34.12 -0.25
N GLU A 10 9.89 34.58 -0.48
CA GLU A 10 11.08 33.72 -0.34
C GLU A 10 11.23 33.19 1.10
N SER A 11 10.91 34.01 2.10
CA SER A 11 10.97 33.58 3.50
C SER A 11 9.87 32.55 3.86
N VAL A 12 8.62 32.75 3.41
CA VAL A 12 7.49 31.85 3.72
C VAL A 12 7.68 30.50 3.09
N PHE A 13 8.17 30.46 1.84
CA PHE A 13 8.37 29.21 1.10
C PHE A 13 9.84 28.78 1.04
N ALA A 14 10.64 29.17 2.03
CA ALA A 14 12.03 28.78 2.11
C ALA A 14 12.17 27.26 2.34
N GLY A 15 13.06 26.61 1.59
CA GLY A 15 13.21 25.16 1.63
C GLY A 15 12.09 24.44 0.87
N GLY A 16 11.79 23.20 1.25
CA GLY A 16 10.63 22.45 0.79
C GLY A 16 10.72 21.86 -0.62
N GLY A 17 11.92 21.74 -1.18
CA GLY A 17 12.14 21.06 -2.46
C GLY A 17 11.22 21.54 -3.57
N GLU A 18 10.61 20.61 -4.29
CA GLU A 18 9.67 20.89 -5.40
C GLU A 18 8.47 21.71 -4.95
N MET A 19 7.86 21.37 -3.81
CA MET A 19 6.65 22.08 -3.34
C MET A 19 6.97 23.54 -2.93
N GLY A 20 8.13 23.79 -2.34
CA GLY A 20 8.57 25.16 -2.06
C GLY A 20 8.73 25.98 -3.35
N GLU A 21 9.29 25.40 -4.40
CA GLU A 21 9.40 26.05 -5.72
C GLU A 21 8.04 26.32 -6.35
N ARG A 22 7.15 25.33 -6.32
CA ARG A 22 5.77 25.46 -6.85
C ARG A 22 4.99 26.53 -6.10
N MET A 23 5.03 26.54 -4.77
CA MET A 23 4.33 27.56 -3.97
C MET A 23 4.84 28.97 -4.25
N ARG A 24 6.13 29.15 -4.52
CA ARG A 24 6.69 30.44 -4.95
C ARG A 24 6.19 30.88 -6.33
N ALA A 25 5.92 29.92 -7.22
CA ALA A 25 5.48 30.18 -8.59
C ALA A 25 3.98 30.48 -8.71
N VAL A 26 3.16 30.10 -7.73
CA VAL A 26 1.70 30.35 -7.74
C VAL A 26 1.41 31.83 -7.51
N ASP A 27 0.53 32.39 -8.31
CA ASP A 27 -0.08 33.68 -8.01
C ASP A 27 -1.23 33.51 -7.01
N TRP A 28 -0.89 33.54 -5.74
CA TRP A 28 -1.85 33.34 -4.65
C TRP A 28 -2.97 34.38 -4.60
N SER A 29 -2.76 35.58 -5.21
CA SER A 29 -3.80 36.63 -5.26
C SER A 29 -5.03 36.19 -6.06
N THR A 30 -4.91 35.20 -6.92
CA THR A 30 -6.00 34.62 -7.73
C THR A 30 -6.69 33.44 -7.05
N THR A 31 -6.22 33.03 -5.89
CA THR A 31 -6.74 31.88 -5.13
C THR A 31 -7.63 32.35 -3.98
N VAL A 32 -8.36 31.41 -3.37
CA VAL A 32 -9.18 31.68 -2.17
C VAL A 32 -8.36 32.11 -0.95
N LEU A 33 -7.04 31.82 -0.94
CA LEU A 33 -6.14 32.23 0.13
C LEU A 33 -5.72 33.70 0.03
N GLY A 34 -5.88 34.32 -1.12
CA GLY A 34 -5.42 35.69 -1.35
C GLY A 34 -3.89 35.84 -1.35
N PRO A 35 -3.38 37.09 -1.49
CA PRO A 35 -1.96 37.34 -1.56
C PRO A 35 -1.25 36.99 -0.24
N VAL A 36 -0.03 36.44 -0.33
CA VAL A 36 0.77 35.93 0.81
C VAL A 36 0.98 36.95 1.92
N GLU A 37 1.01 38.23 1.57
CA GLU A 37 1.13 39.36 2.52
C GLU A 37 -0.02 39.45 3.49
N GLN A 38 -1.19 38.99 3.06
CA GLN A 38 -2.43 38.98 3.86
C GLN A 38 -2.65 37.71 4.65
N TRP A 39 -1.80 36.70 4.43
CA TRP A 39 -1.91 35.45 5.19
C TRP A 39 -1.63 35.67 6.66
N PRO A 40 -2.42 35.09 7.58
CA PRO A 40 -2.13 35.11 9.00
C PRO A 40 -0.70 34.64 9.30
N GLN A 41 -0.13 35.21 10.37
CA GLN A 41 1.24 34.82 10.75
C GLN A 41 1.35 33.34 11.08
N SER A 42 0.31 32.78 11.69
CA SER A 42 0.18 31.36 12.00
C SER A 42 0.25 30.49 10.74
N LEU A 43 -0.49 30.83 9.67
CA LEU A 43 -0.43 30.10 8.38
C LEU A 43 0.99 30.15 7.79
N ARG A 44 1.60 31.35 7.73
CA ARG A 44 2.96 31.50 7.20
C ARG A 44 3.99 30.70 7.99
N ALA A 45 3.86 30.64 9.32
CA ALA A 45 4.72 29.84 10.18
C ALA A 45 4.51 28.34 9.95
N CYS A 46 3.26 27.87 9.86
CA CYS A 46 2.93 26.48 9.60
C CYS A 46 3.45 26.02 8.22
N VAL A 47 3.31 26.83 7.18
CA VAL A 47 3.84 26.52 5.84
C VAL A 47 5.34 26.27 5.90
N ARG A 48 6.11 27.09 6.62
CA ARG A 48 7.55 26.87 6.79
C ARG A 48 7.88 25.56 7.52
N ILE A 49 7.10 25.22 8.55
CA ILE A 49 7.25 23.95 9.27
C ILE A 49 6.97 22.78 8.33
N VAL A 50 5.86 22.83 7.61
CA VAL A 50 5.43 21.79 6.68
C VAL A 50 6.47 21.57 5.58
N LEU A 51 6.95 22.64 4.95
CA LEU A 51 7.96 22.55 3.91
C LEU A 51 9.31 22.04 4.42
N GLY A 52 9.65 22.30 5.68
CA GLY A 52 10.88 21.78 6.32
C GLY A 52 10.78 20.33 6.84
N SER A 53 9.59 19.71 6.79
CA SER A 53 9.39 18.36 7.33
C SER A 53 9.73 17.29 6.32
N GLY A 54 10.42 16.22 6.77
CA GLY A 54 10.61 14.99 5.99
C GLY A 54 9.42 14.02 6.08
N TYR A 55 8.46 14.25 6.99
CA TYR A 55 7.24 13.47 7.07
C TYR A 55 6.13 14.08 6.21
N PRO A 56 5.21 13.26 5.66
CA PRO A 56 4.04 13.76 4.94
C PRO A 56 3.20 14.70 5.82
N MET A 57 3.11 15.96 5.41
CA MET A 57 2.34 16.98 6.11
C MET A 57 1.49 17.78 5.14
N LEU A 58 0.26 18.10 5.57
CA LEU A 58 -0.72 18.89 4.84
C LEU A 58 -1.31 19.94 5.78
N ILE A 59 -1.43 21.16 5.29
CA ILE A 59 -2.31 22.20 5.83
C ILE A 59 -3.57 22.22 5.00
N SER A 60 -4.71 22.16 5.65
CA SER A 60 -6.04 22.40 5.07
C SER A 60 -6.59 23.68 5.65
N TRP A 61 -6.49 24.79 4.90
CA TRP A 61 -6.77 26.13 5.40
C TRP A 61 -8.15 26.64 5.01
N GLY A 62 -8.81 27.32 5.94
CA GLY A 62 -10.11 27.94 5.76
C GLY A 62 -11.26 26.92 5.66
N PRO A 63 -12.50 27.41 5.46
CA PRO A 63 -13.71 26.58 5.41
C PRO A 63 -13.76 25.65 4.19
N ASP A 64 -13.01 25.96 3.12
CA ASP A 64 -12.89 25.15 1.92
C ASP A 64 -11.78 24.09 2.04
N TYR A 65 -11.05 24.07 3.16
CA TYR A 65 -9.92 23.16 3.39
C TYR A 65 -8.89 23.20 2.26
N THR A 66 -8.43 24.41 1.89
CA THR A 66 -7.44 24.61 0.81
C THR A 66 -6.12 23.96 1.15
N MET A 67 -5.61 23.12 0.25
CA MET A 67 -4.44 22.28 0.46
C MET A 67 -3.13 23.00 0.22
N LEU A 68 -2.26 22.98 1.25
CA LEU A 68 -0.85 23.36 1.17
C LEU A 68 -0.03 22.19 1.77
N TYR A 69 0.87 21.58 1.01
CA TYR A 69 1.52 20.36 1.47
C TYR A 69 2.99 20.30 1.02
N ASN A 70 3.78 19.40 1.64
CA ASN A 70 5.18 19.19 1.32
C ASN A 70 5.39 18.07 0.30
N ASP A 71 6.63 17.89 -0.18
CA ASP A 71 7.02 16.88 -1.16
C ASP A 71 6.66 15.47 -0.70
N ALA A 72 6.83 15.17 0.59
CA ALA A 72 6.49 13.86 1.15
C ALA A 72 4.99 13.56 1.07
N TYR A 73 4.12 14.56 1.26
CA TYR A 73 2.67 14.40 1.08
C TYR A 73 2.27 14.28 -0.40
N GLY A 74 3.08 14.84 -1.30
CA GLY A 74 2.92 14.67 -2.76
C GLY A 74 2.89 13.20 -3.17
N VAL A 75 3.68 12.35 -2.51
CA VAL A 75 3.67 10.89 -2.72
C VAL A 75 2.33 10.27 -2.31
N VAL A 76 1.73 10.76 -1.24
CA VAL A 76 0.44 10.25 -0.73
C VAL A 76 -0.70 10.53 -1.69
N VAL A 77 -0.74 11.73 -2.29
CA VAL A 77 -1.78 12.10 -3.27
C VAL A 77 -1.50 11.56 -4.67
N GLY A 78 -0.29 11.08 -4.93
CA GLY A 78 0.10 10.40 -6.17
C GLY A 78 -0.15 11.24 -7.43
N THR A 79 -0.84 10.69 -8.42
CA THR A 79 -1.10 11.37 -9.73
C THR A 79 -1.93 12.66 -9.63
N LYS A 80 -2.56 12.92 -8.47
CA LYS A 80 -3.25 14.20 -8.22
C LYS A 80 -2.26 15.33 -7.93
N HIS A 81 -1.01 15.00 -7.54
CA HIS A 81 0.10 15.93 -7.48
C HIS A 81 0.59 16.26 -8.90
N PRO A 82 0.96 17.53 -9.22
CA PRO A 82 0.95 18.70 -8.35
C PRO A 82 -0.39 19.46 -8.35
N GLY A 83 -1.36 19.03 -9.12
CA GLY A 83 -2.65 19.72 -9.31
C GLY A 83 -3.51 19.85 -8.03
N ALA A 84 -3.17 19.15 -6.96
CA ALA A 84 -3.84 19.26 -5.66
C ALA A 84 -3.50 20.55 -4.91
N LEU A 85 -2.38 21.20 -5.21
CA LEU A 85 -1.95 22.44 -4.56
C LEU A 85 -2.98 23.56 -4.75
N GLY A 86 -3.41 24.16 -3.66
CA GLY A 86 -4.37 25.27 -3.69
C GLY A 86 -5.82 24.86 -3.95
N ARG A 87 -6.11 23.57 -4.09
CA ARG A 87 -7.49 23.06 -4.26
C ARG A 87 -8.10 22.64 -2.93
N SER A 88 -9.41 22.45 -2.94
CA SER A 88 -10.14 21.92 -1.80
C SER A 88 -9.76 20.48 -1.49
N CYS A 89 -9.45 20.19 -0.23
CA CYS A 89 -9.21 18.85 0.26
C CYS A 89 -10.40 17.92 0.00
N ARG A 90 -11.62 18.46 0.11
CA ARG A 90 -12.87 17.74 -0.17
C ARG A 90 -12.94 17.20 -1.60
N GLU A 91 -12.46 17.97 -2.57
CA GLU A 91 -12.46 17.57 -3.97
C GLU A 91 -11.33 16.58 -4.26
N VAL A 92 -10.13 16.86 -3.75
CA VAL A 92 -8.93 16.07 -4.03
C VAL A 92 -8.99 14.69 -3.38
N LEU A 93 -9.54 14.61 -2.17
CA LEU A 93 -9.65 13.36 -1.38
C LEU A 93 -11.10 12.87 -1.31
N ALA A 94 -11.88 13.07 -2.37
CA ALA A 94 -13.31 12.73 -2.42
C ALA A 94 -13.58 11.26 -2.06
N GLU A 95 -12.70 10.33 -2.43
CA GLU A 95 -12.83 8.91 -2.11
C GLU A 95 -12.70 8.58 -0.62
N ALA A 96 -12.03 9.44 0.15
CA ALA A 96 -11.88 9.26 1.60
C ALA A 96 -12.78 10.23 2.40
N TRP A 97 -13.47 11.15 1.73
CA TRP A 97 -14.12 12.29 2.37
C TRP A 97 -15.23 11.90 3.33
N ASP A 98 -15.98 10.84 3.05
CA ASP A 98 -17.05 10.35 3.94
C ASP A 98 -16.50 9.99 5.34
N TYR A 99 -15.25 9.52 5.40
CA TYR A 99 -14.59 9.20 6.67
C TYR A 99 -13.85 10.39 7.26
N ILE A 100 -13.01 11.09 6.47
CA ILE A 100 -12.15 12.16 7.00
C ILE A 100 -12.88 13.48 7.20
N GLY A 101 -13.90 13.78 6.37
CA GLY A 101 -14.63 15.05 6.44
C GLY A 101 -15.21 15.38 7.80
N PRO A 102 -15.97 14.47 8.45
CA PRO A 102 -16.47 14.68 9.81
C PRO A 102 -15.38 14.94 10.84
N LEU A 103 -14.19 14.33 10.68
CA LEU A 103 -13.05 14.55 11.57
C LEU A 103 -12.44 15.94 11.37
N PHE A 104 -12.30 16.36 10.10
CA PHE A 104 -11.87 17.74 9.77
C PHE A 104 -12.82 18.78 10.36
N ASP A 105 -14.12 18.59 10.14
CA ASP A 105 -15.15 19.50 10.64
C ASP A 105 -15.14 19.57 12.18
N ALA A 106 -14.95 18.45 12.87
CA ALA A 106 -14.84 18.42 14.33
C ALA A 106 -13.60 19.19 14.83
N VAL A 107 -12.43 18.98 14.22
CA VAL A 107 -11.21 19.70 14.58
C VAL A 107 -11.35 21.20 14.28
N PHE A 108 -11.91 21.55 13.12
CA PHE A 108 -12.07 22.93 12.69
C PHE A 108 -13.06 23.71 13.56
N THR A 109 -14.19 23.08 13.94
CA THR A 109 -15.24 23.76 14.70
C THR A 109 -15.05 23.73 16.23
N GLN A 110 -14.46 22.62 16.74
CA GLN A 110 -14.32 22.42 18.19
C GLN A 110 -12.91 22.73 18.70
N GLY A 111 -11.92 22.88 17.81
CA GLY A 111 -10.53 23.15 18.17
C GLY A 111 -9.84 21.99 18.91
N GLN A 112 -10.42 20.78 18.87
CA GLN A 112 -9.82 19.62 19.54
C GLN A 112 -9.05 18.75 18.54
N PRO A 113 -7.80 18.37 18.86
CA PRO A 113 -7.02 17.50 17.97
C PRO A 113 -7.61 16.09 17.92
N PHE A 114 -7.45 15.46 16.77
CA PHE A 114 -7.77 14.04 16.54
C PHE A 114 -6.51 13.27 16.17
N THR A 115 -6.33 12.08 16.72
CA THR A 115 -5.20 11.21 16.38
C THR A 115 -5.65 9.76 16.29
N THR A 116 -5.27 9.08 15.23
CA THR A 116 -5.36 7.62 15.16
C THR A 116 -4.08 7.01 15.72
N LEU A 117 -4.25 6.03 16.62
CA LEU A 117 -3.14 5.24 17.16
C LEU A 117 -2.96 3.90 16.43
N THR A 118 -3.87 3.60 15.50
CA THR A 118 -3.92 2.35 14.73
C THR A 118 -3.86 2.63 13.23
N ASP A 119 -3.42 1.65 12.49
CA ASP A 119 -3.41 1.57 11.04
C ASP A 119 -4.84 1.63 10.48
N GLN A 120 -5.24 2.82 10.07
CA GLN A 120 -6.53 3.04 9.44
C GLN A 120 -6.47 2.68 7.95
N LEU A 121 -7.34 1.77 7.54
CA LEU A 121 -7.49 1.38 6.14
C LEU A 121 -8.20 2.47 5.34
N PHE A 122 -7.63 2.79 4.19
CA PHE A 122 -8.25 3.58 3.13
C PHE A 122 -8.10 2.88 1.78
N THR A 123 -9.09 3.07 0.93
CA THR A 123 -8.98 2.75 -0.49
C THR A 123 -8.78 4.03 -1.26
N ILE A 124 -7.57 4.27 -1.77
CA ILE A 124 -7.18 5.54 -2.39
C ILE A 124 -6.85 5.32 -3.86
N ASN A 125 -7.37 6.21 -4.72
CA ASN A 125 -6.97 6.28 -6.12
C ASN A 125 -5.81 7.27 -6.28
N ARG A 126 -4.57 6.80 -6.17
CA ARG A 126 -3.39 7.66 -6.31
C ARG A 126 -2.51 7.38 -7.53
N ASN A 127 -2.66 6.20 -8.14
CA ASN A 127 -1.90 5.80 -9.33
C ASN A 127 -2.81 5.36 -10.49
N ASN A 128 -4.01 5.98 -10.62
CA ASN A 128 -5.07 5.63 -11.56
C ASN A 128 -5.72 4.25 -11.33
N TYR A 129 -5.53 3.68 -10.15
CA TYR A 129 -6.25 2.51 -9.64
C TYR A 129 -6.46 2.63 -8.14
N LEU A 130 -7.43 1.86 -7.61
CA LEU A 130 -7.72 1.83 -6.18
C LEU A 130 -6.67 0.97 -5.47
N GLU A 131 -6.01 1.57 -4.48
CA GLU A 131 -5.00 0.91 -3.65
C GLU A 131 -5.50 0.76 -2.22
N GLU A 132 -5.20 -0.38 -1.61
CA GLU A 132 -5.31 -0.62 -0.18
C GLU A 132 -4.15 0.11 0.51
N CYS A 133 -4.45 1.13 1.30
CA CYS A 133 -3.46 1.94 2.00
C CYS A 133 -3.78 2.01 3.49
N TYR A 134 -2.77 1.92 4.33
CA TYR A 134 -2.89 2.03 5.77
C TYR A 134 -2.13 3.24 6.27
N PHE A 135 -2.81 4.08 7.05
CA PHE A 135 -2.23 5.29 7.61
C PHE A 135 -2.46 5.40 9.11
N ALA A 136 -1.43 5.88 9.81
CA ALA A 136 -1.59 6.55 11.09
C ALA A 136 -1.50 8.05 10.84
N PHE A 137 -2.42 8.83 11.40
CA PHE A 137 -2.47 10.27 11.17
C PHE A 137 -3.01 11.03 12.37
N SER A 138 -2.68 12.32 12.41
CA SER A 138 -3.26 13.24 13.37
C SER A 138 -3.72 14.52 12.66
N TYR A 139 -4.83 15.05 13.13
CA TYR A 139 -5.36 16.36 12.76
C TYR A 139 -5.24 17.29 13.95
N SER A 140 -4.55 18.40 13.77
CA SER A 140 -4.34 19.41 14.81
C SER A 140 -4.91 20.75 14.35
N PRO A 141 -5.65 21.47 15.20
CA PRO A 141 -6.14 22.79 14.84
C PRO A 141 -4.98 23.79 14.70
N ILE A 142 -5.00 24.60 13.65
CA ILE A 142 -4.09 25.72 13.47
C ILE A 142 -4.89 26.98 13.81
N PRO A 143 -4.55 27.72 14.88
CA PRO A 143 -5.21 28.96 15.17
C PRO A 143 -4.89 30.01 14.10
N ASP A 144 -5.84 30.88 13.78
CA ASP A 144 -5.56 32.13 13.07
C ASP A 144 -5.06 33.22 14.03
N ASP A 145 -4.80 34.42 13.50
CA ASP A 145 -4.29 35.54 14.32
C ASP A 145 -5.33 36.10 15.31
N ASP A 146 -6.62 35.78 15.11
CA ASP A 146 -7.72 36.16 16.00
C ASP A 146 -8.02 35.09 17.07
N GLY A 147 -7.31 33.98 17.07
CA GLY A 147 -7.42 32.87 18.01
C GLY A 147 -8.53 31.86 17.69
N HIS A 148 -9.21 32.00 16.56
CA HIS A 148 -10.12 31.00 16.03
C HIS A 148 -9.30 29.90 15.29
N VAL A 149 -9.94 28.77 14.98
CA VAL A 149 -9.31 27.78 14.14
C VAL A 149 -9.36 28.24 12.68
N GLY A 150 -8.19 28.56 12.13
CA GLY A 150 -8.04 28.98 10.74
C GLY A 150 -7.80 27.80 9.78
N GLY A 151 -7.35 26.66 10.29
CA GLY A 151 -7.09 25.50 9.48
C GLY A 151 -6.80 24.22 10.28
N VAL A 152 -6.54 23.13 9.57
CA VAL A 152 -6.18 21.83 10.14
C VAL A 152 -4.82 21.40 9.61
N LEU A 153 -3.91 21.10 10.53
CA LEU A 153 -2.61 20.48 10.21
C LEU A 153 -2.76 18.98 10.26
N THR A 154 -2.45 18.31 9.17
CA THR A 154 -2.38 16.87 9.06
C THR A 154 -0.92 16.42 9.11
N ASN A 155 -0.59 15.55 10.05
CA ASN A 155 0.60 14.71 10.02
C ASN A 155 0.17 13.29 9.67
N LEU A 156 0.88 12.65 8.75
CA LEU A 156 0.50 11.34 8.25
C LEU A 156 1.72 10.43 8.17
N LEU A 157 1.53 9.18 8.55
CA LEU A 157 2.51 8.11 8.39
C LEU A 157 1.86 6.96 7.63
N GLU A 158 2.41 6.62 6.47
CA GLU A 158 1.97 5.46 5.72
C GLU A 158 2.57 4.18 6.32
N LEU A 159 1.70 3.22 6.61
CA LEU A 159 2.02 1.93 7.23
C LEU A 159 1.73 0.74 6.31
N THR A 160 1.36 0.99 5.07
CA THR A 160 0.86 -0.01 4.11
C THR A 160 1.81 -1.19 3.96
N GLU A 161 3.09 -0.92 3.71
CA GLU A 161 4.10 -1.98 3.56
C GLU A 161 4.20 -2.86 4.81
N ARG A 162 4.29 -2.22 5.97
CA ARG A 162 4.40 -2.92 7.26
C ARG A 162 3.19 -3.81 7.52
N VAL A 163 1.97 -3.28 7.35
CA VAL A 163 0.72 -4.03 7.59
C VAL A 163 0.62 -5.22 6.65
N ILE A 164 0.92 -5.02 5.35
CA ILE A 164 0.90 -6.10 4.36
C ILE A 164 1.95 -7.16 4.68
N GLU A 165 3.16 -6.77 5.09
CA GLU A 165 4.21 -7.73 5.47
C GLU A 165 3.86 -8.50 6.73
N ASP A 166 3.34 -7.85 7.76
CA ASP A 166 2.93 -8.50 9.00
C ASP A 166 1.78 -9.49 8.74
N ARG A 167 0.82 -9.13 7.90
CA ARG A 167 -0.26 -10.02 7.45
C ARG A 167 0.28 -11.24 6.68
N ARG A 168 1.22 -11.05 5.76
CA ARG A 168 1.87 -12.15 5.03
C ARG A 168 2.62 -13.10 5.96
N ARG A 169 3.35 -12.54 6.91
CA ARG A 169 4.06 -13.35 7.94
C ARG A 169 3.08 -14.13 8.81
N GLN A 170 1.91 -13.57 9.10
CA GLN A 170 0.87 -14.27 9.85
C GLN A 170 0.34 -15.47 9.05
N VAL A 171 0.01 -15.27 7.76
CA VAL A 171 -0.45 -16.35 6.89
C VAL A 171 0.56 -17.49 6.82
N LEU A 172 1.85 -17.17 6.70
CA LEU A 172 2.91 -18.19 6.67
C LEU A 172 3.01 -18.96 8.00
N ARG A 173 2.86 -18.30 9.14
CA ARG A 173 2.84 -18.95 10.46
C ARG A 173 1.63 -19.87 10.61
N ASP A 174 0.47 -19.41 10.20
CA ASP A 174 -0.78 -20.19 10.28
C ASP A 174 -0.71 -21.43 9.36
N LEU A 175 -0.19 -21.27 8.13
CA LEU A 175 0.08 -22.39 7.24
C LEU A 175 1.03 -23.40 7.88
N ALA A 176 2.17 -22.95 8.40
CA ALA A 176 3.17 -23.83 8.99
C ALA A 176 2.62 -24.59 10.21
N SER A 177 1.88 -23.90 11.10
CA SER A 177 1.29 -24.54 12.28
C SER A 177 0.25 -25.58 11.89
N ARG A 178 -0.71 -25.20 11.05
CA ARG A 178 -1.82 -26.11 10.68
C ARG A 178 -1.38 -27.30 9.83
N THR A 179 -0.41 -27.10 8.94
CA THR A 179 0.15 -28.22 8.15
C THR A 179 1.00 -29.16 8.98
N ALA A 180 1.68 -28.67 10.03
CA ALA A 180 2.43 -29.52 10.94
C ALA A 180 1.54 -30.45 11.80
N GLU A 181 0.29 -30.06 12.04
CA GLU A 181 -0.69 -30.84 12.79
C GLU A 181 -1.44 -31.86 11.90
N ALA A 182 -1.35 -31.75 10.58
CA ALA A 182 -2.03 -32.62 9.64
C ALA A 182 -1.49 -34.05 9.70
N GLY A 183 -2.40 -35.02 9.76
CA GLY A 183 -2.07 -36.44 9.90
C GLY A 183 -1.78 -37.17 8.58
N ASN A 184 -2.14 -36.56 7.45
CA ASN A 184 -1.95 -37.12 6.10
C ASN A 184 -1.92 -36.00 5.05
N GLU A 185 -1.55 -36.38 3.82
CA GLU A 185 -1.38 -35.47 2.69
C GLU A 185 -2.67 -34.75 2.29
N GLU A 186 -3.81 -35.47 2.28
CA GLU A 186 -5.12 -34.89 1.97
C GLU A 186 -5.48 -33.77 2.95
N GLU A 187 -5.17 -33.99 4.22
CA GLU A 187 -5.38 -32.99 5.26
C GLU A 187 -4.48 -31.78 5.09
N VAL A 188 -3.22 -31.97 4.68
CA VAL A 188 -2.29 -30.86 4.34
C VAL A 188 -2.88 -29.98 3.25
N TRP A 189 -3.39 -30.59 2.16
CA TRP A 189 -4.02 -29.85 1.08
C TRP A 189 -5.25 -29.06 1.56
N ARG A 190 -6.11 -29.73 2.30
CA ARG A 190 -7.34 -29.12 2.83
C ARG A 190 -7.06 -27.94 3.76
N VAL A 191 -6.19 -28.10 4.77
CA VAL A 191 -5.89 -27.03 5.73
C VAL A 191 -5.13 -25.87 5.08
N SER A 192 -4.31 -26.16 4.05
CA SER A 192 -3.63 -25.11 3.28
C SER A 192 -4.62 -24.24 2.52
N ALA A 193 -5.55 -24.84 1.78
CA ALA A 193 -6.59 -24.11 1.06
C ALA A 193 -7.50 -23.30 1.99
N GLU A 194 -7.93 -23.90 3.11
CA GLU A 194 -8.75 -23.21 4.12
C GLU A 194 -8.01 -22.01 4.73
N THR A 195 -6.70 -22.17 5.03
CA THR A 195 -5.91 -21.08 5.60
C THR A 195 -5.76 -19.92 4.61
N LEU A 196 -5.50 -20.21 3.34
CA LEU A 196 -5.43 -19.20 2.29
C LEU A 196 -6.79 -18.53 2.07
N ASP A 197 -7.88 -19.29 2.08
CA ASP A 197 -9.25 -18.78 1.92
C ASP A 197 -9.67 -17.86 3.07
N GLN A 198 -9.21 -18.11 4.29
CA GLN A 198 -9.40 -17.22 5.44
C GLN A 198 -8.61 -15.93 5.35
N ASN A 199 -7.59 -15.88 4.49
CA ASN A 199 -6.65 -14.76 4.34
C ASN A 199 -6.73 -14.11 2.96
N ARG A 200 -7.92 -13.92 2.42
CA ARG A 200 -8.19 -13.40 1.06
C ARG A 200 -7.56 -12.03 0.76
N SER A 201 -7.35 -11.22 1.77
CA SER A 201 -6.63 -9.94 1.59
C SER A 201 -5.16 -10.13 1.21
N SER A 202 -4.56 -11.30 1.49
CA SER A 202 -3.18 -11.62 1.11
C SER A 202 -3.12 -12.59 -0.07
N ALA A 203 -4.06 -13.52 -0.16
CA ALA A 203 -4.22 -14.50 -1.22
C ALA A 203 -5.69 -14.53 -1.65
N PRO A 204 -6.11 -13.70 -2.62
CA PRO A 204 -7.51 -13.56 -3.03
C PRO A 204 -8.11 -14.87 -3.51
N PHE A 205 -7.29 -15.72 -4.12
CA PHE A 205 -7.61 -17.09 -4.47
C PHE A 205 -6.34 -17.96 -4.44
N ALA A 206 -6.53 -19.26 -4.28
CA ALA A 206 -5.47 -20.26 -4.40
C ALA A 206 -6.01 -21.56 -5.00
N PHE A 207 -5.25 -22.16 -5.90
CA PHE A 207 -5.50 -23.49 -6.45
C PHE A 207 -4.28 -24.34 -6.14
N LEU A 208 -4.48 -25.46 -5.51
CA LEU A 208 -3.43 -26.38 -5.12
C LEU A 208 -3.52 -27.63 -6.01
N TYR A 209 -2.45 -27.90 -6.75
CA TYR A 209 -2.38 -29.02 -7.66
C TYR A 209 -1.26 -29.98 -7.26
N GLU A 210 -1.54 -31.27 -7.28
CA GLU A 210 -0.56 -32.33 -7.19
C GLU A 210 0.01 -32.60 -8.59
N TYR A 211 1.31 -32.38 -8.80
CA TYR A 211 1.97 -32.67 -10.07
C TYR A 211 2.50 -34.10 -10.08
N ARG A 212 2.10 -34.93 -11.07
CA ARG A 212 2.57 -36.27 -11.29
C ARG A 212 3.51 -36.31 -12.49
N ALA A 213 4.80 -36.34 -12.19
CA ALA A 213 5.86 -36.26 -13.23
C ALA A 213 5.78 -37.36 -14.27
N GLY A 214 5.45 -38.61 -13.88
CA GLY A 214 5.30 -39.74 -14.78
C GLY A 214 4.14 -39.63 -15.77
N GLU A 215 3.08 -38.88 -15.39
CA GLU A 215 1.90 -38.62 -16.23
C GLU A 215 2.00 -37.28 -16.96
N GLN A 216 2.92 -36.41 -16.55
CA GLN A 216 2.99 -35.01 -16.97
C GLN A 216 1.68 -34.25 -16.75
N GLN A 217 0.97 -34.54 -15.67
CA GLN A 217 -0.32 -33.97 -15.32
C GLN A 217 -0.30 -33.37 -13.93
N ALA A 218 -1.07 -32.29 -13.74
CA ALA A 218 -1.34 -31.69 -12.46
C ALA A 218 -2.83 -31.90 -12.10
N TRP A 219 -3.07 -32.53 -10.97
CA TRP A 219 -4.40 -32.87 -10.48
C TRP A 219 -4.81 -31.90 -9.37
N LEU A 220 -6.00 -31.34 -9.47
CA LEU A 220 -6.49 -30.42 -8.46
C LEU A 220 -6.66 -31.16 -7.12
N ALA A 221 -5.85 -30.77 -6.14
CA ALA A 221 -5.93 -31.29 -4.77
C ALA A 221 -6.90 -30.47 -3.93
N SER A 222 -6.86 -29.14 -4.05
CA SER A 222 -7.78 -28.24 -3.35
C SER A 222 -7.85 -26.87 -4.04
N ALA A 223 -8.94 -26.13 -3.79
CA ALA A 223 -9.14 -24.79 -4.32
C ALA A 223 -9.82 -23.90 -3.27
N SER A 224 -9.59 -22.59 -3.36
CA SER A 224 -10.36 -21.60 -2.61
C SER A 224 -11.84 -21.71 -2.88
N ALA A 225 -12.64 -21.55 -1.84
CA ALA A 225 -14.09 -21.58 -1.96
C ALA A 225 -14.62 -20.43 -2.84
N ASN A 226 -15.74 -20.67 -3.52
CA ASN A 226 -16.49 -19.69 -4.32
C ASN A 226 -15.76 -19.14 -5.56
N ILE A 227 -14.87 -19.93 -6.17
CA ILE A 227 -14.28 -19.63 -7.48
C ILE A 227 -14.92 -20.56 -8.53
N ASP A 228 -15.23 -20.01 -9.72
CA ASP A 228 -15.81 -20.78 -10.81
C ASP A 228 -14.88 -21.94 -11.22
N GLY A 229 -15.41 -23.15 -11.25
CA GLY A 229 -14.70 -24.37 -11.62
C GLY A 229 -14.07 -24.35 -13.03
N ALA A 230 -14.55 -23.49 -13.91
CA ALA A 230 -13.94 -23.27 -15.23
C ALA A 230 -12.52 -22.70 -15.14
N LEU A 231 -12.18 -22.00 -14.05
CA LEU A 231 -10.86 -21.39 -13.85
C LEU A 231 -9.83 -22.36 -13.23
N HIS A 232 -10.28 -23.44 -12.61
CA HIS A 232 -9.43 -24.47 -11.99
C HIS A 232 -9.86 -25.88 -12.43
N PRO A 233 -9.54 -26.29 -13.66
CA PRO A 233 -9.88 -27.63 -14.14
C PRO A 233 -9.31 -28.70 -13.22
N SER A 234 -10.04 -29.83 -13.10
CA SER A 234 -9.63 -30.94 -12.21
C SER A 234 -8.29 -31.55 -12.59
N VAL A 235 -7.92 -31.48 -13.87
CA VAL A 235 -6.63 -31.98 -14.39
C VAL A 235 -6.09 -30.99 -15.43
N ILE A 236 -4.81 -30.71 -15.32
CA ILE A 236 -4.07 -29.89 -16.28
C ILE A 236 -2.98 -30.77 -16.92
N ASP A 237 -2.97 -30.82 -18.24
CA ASP A 237 -1.89 -31.45 -19.00
C ASP A 237 -0.69 -30.50 -19.05
N CYS A 238 0.38 -30.87 -18.37
CA CYS A 238 1.61 -30.10 -18.29
C CYS A 238 2.59 -30.38 -19.45
N SER A 239 2.25 -31.30 -20.35
CA SER A 239 3.04 -31.55 -21.57
C SER A 239 2.81 -30.52 -22.67
N ILE A 240 1.69 -29.80 -22.58
CA ILE A 240 1.28 -28.75 -23.51
C ILE A 240 1.29 -27.38 -22.83
N GLU A 241 1.37 -26.32 -23.64
CA GLU A 241 1.27 -24.96 -23.10
C GLU A 241 -0.15 -24.71 -22.57
N SER A 242 -0.26 -24.42 -21.27
CA SER A 242 -1.51 -24.11 -20.60
C SER A 242 -1.58 -22.61 -20.26
N PRO A 243 -2.77 -22.04 -20.10
CA PRO A 243 -2.92 -20.63 -19.67
C PRO A 243 -2.20 -20.32 -18.36
N TRP A 244 -2.04 -21.33 -17.50
CA TRP A 244 -1.35 -21.21 -16.21
C TRP A 244 0.18 -21.38 -16.31
N GLY A 245 0.73 -21.75 -17.45
CA GLY A 245 2.18 -21.88 -17.64
C GLY A 245 2.88 -22.86 -16.72
N PHE A 246 2.24 -23.97 -16.28
CA PHE A 246 2.77 -24.95 -15.33
C PHE A 246 4.15 -25.49 -15.71
N GLN A 247 4.33 -25.85 -17.00
CA GLN A 247 5.60 -26.34 -17.48
C GLN A 247 6.75 -25.33 -17.29
N LYS A 248 6.47 -24.04 -17.58
CA LYS A 248 7.45 -22.96 -17.38
C LYS A 248 7.72 -22.74 -15.90
N ALA A 249 6.67 -22.76 -15.06
CA ALA A 249 6.80 -22.59 -13.62
C ALA A 249 7.66 -23.68 -12.97
N LEU A 250 7.49 -24.95 -13.37
CA LEU A 250 8.29 -26.08 -12.89
C LEU A 250 9.78 -25.93 -13.28
N ALA A 251 10.05 -25.41 -14.49
CA ALA A 251 11.41 -25.22 -14.99
C ALA A 251 12.13 -24.01 -14.37
N GLN A 252 11.39 -22.97 -13.97
CA GLN A 252 11.94 -21.68 -13.53
C GLN A 252 11.81 -21.43 -12.02
N ASP A 253 11.33 -22.42 -11.25
CA ASP A 253 11.07 -22.31 -9.81
C ASP A 253 10.03 -21.23 -9.46
N GLY A 254 9.11 -20.99 -10.37
CA GLY A 254 7.99 -20.07 -10.26
C GLY A 254 7.80 -19.18 -11.48
N LEU A 255 6.58 -18.73 -11.68
CA LEU A 255 6.18 -17.88 -12.80
C LEU A 255 5.04 -16.97 -12.38
N VAL A 256 5.04 -15.73 -12.89
CA VAL A 256 3.85 -14.86 -12.85
C VAL A 256 3.20 -14.91 -14.22
N VAL A 257 1.92 -15.26 -14.26
CA VAL A 257 1.12 -15.33 -15.49
C VAL A 257 0.10 -14.20 -15.49
N ALA A 258 -0.07 -13.55 -16.65
CA ALA A 258 -1.16 -12.62 -16.87
C ALA A 258 -2.47 -13.42 -16.99
N LEU A 259 -3.50 -12.93 -16.30
CA LEU A 259 -4.85 -13.47 -16.43
C LEU A 259 -5.53 -12.75 -17.59
N GLU A 260 -5.92 -13.51 -18.63
CA GLU A 260 -6.63 -12.96 -19.78
C GLU A 260 -8.01 -12.42 -19.41
N GLU A 261 -8.62 -11.63 -20.30
CA GLU A 261 -9.92 -10.97 -20.06
C GLU A 261 -11.07 -11.92 -19.64
N GLY A 262 -10.94 -13.22 -19.91
CA GLY A 262 -11.86 -14.25 -19.40
C GLY A 262 -11.81 -14.45 -17.89
N ALA A 263 -10.72 -14.09 -17.22
CA ALA A 263 -10.59 -14.07 -15.77
C ALA A 263 -11.28 -12.83 -15.13
N SER A 264 -11.86 -11.94 -15.91
CA SER A 264 -12.74 -10.86 -15.43
C SER A 264 -13.95 -11.39 -14.63
N ALA A 265 -14.26 -12.69 -14.74
CA ALA A 265 -15.24 -13.38 -13.92
C ALA A 265 -14.76 -13.64 -12.47
N LEU A 266 -13.48 -13.45 -12.12
CA LEU A 266 -12.96 -13.52 -10.76
C LEU A 266 -13.40 -12.29 -9.94
N SER A 267 -14.69 -12.22 -9.63
CA SER A 267 -15.19 -11.27 -8.62
C SER A 267 -14.86 -11.83 -7.24
N ILE A 268 -13.86 -11.26 -6.58
CA ILE A 268 -13.44 -11.69 -5.26
C ILE A 268 -14.03 -10.73 -4.23
N PRO A 269 -14.86 -11.21 -3.29
CA PRO A 269 -15.43 -10.36 -2.26
C PRO A 269 -14.34 -9.62 -1.47
N GLY A 270 -14.49 -8.30 -1.34
CA GLY A 270 -13.53 -7.44 -0.64
C GLY A 270 -12.37 -6.91 -1.50
N TRP A 271 -12.31 -7.27 -2.79
CA TRP A 271 -11.35 -6.70 -3.72
C TRP A 271 -12.02 -5.72 -4.68
N PRO A 272 -11.45 -4.50 -4.85
CA PRO A 272 -12.07 -3.46 -5.68
C PRO A 272 -12.00 -3.73 -7.18
N ALA A 273 -11.14 -4.64 -7.62
CA ALA A 273 -10.99 -5.03 -9.02
C ALA A 273 -10.58 -6.50 -9.12
N PRO A 274 -10.91 -7.21 -10.22
CA PRO A 274 -10.47 -8.57 -10.44
C PRO A 274 -8.94 -8.64 -10.56
N PRO A 275 -8.29 -9.72 -10.10
CA PRO A 275 -6.86 -9.92 -10.25
C PRO A 275 -6.50 -10.03 -11.73
N ARG A 276 -5.37 -9.42 -12.13
CA ARG A 276 -4.86 -9.46 -13.51
C ARG A 276 -3.68 -10.41 -13.67
N GLU A 277 -3.12 -10.86 -12.58
CA GLU A 277 -1.95 -11.74 -12.56
C GLU A 277 -2.13 -12.82 -11.51
N ALA A 278 -1.55 -13.98 -11.75
CA ALA A 278 -1.42 -15.06 -10.80
C ALA A 278 0.02 -15.52 -10.70
N ALA A 279 0.47 -15.81 -9.48
CA ALA A 279 1.75 -16.46 -9.26
C ALA A 279 1.55 -17.98 -9.27
N VAL A 280 2.31 -18.68 -10.10
CA VAL A 280 2.37 -20.14 -10.16
C VAL A 280 3.68 -20.59 -9.54
N LEU A 281 3.62 -21.24 -8.38
CA LEU A 281 4.78 -21.56 -7.55
C LEU A 281 4.87 -23.08 -7.34
N PRO A 282 5.98 -23.75 -7.72
CA PRO A 282 6.19 -25.15 -7.40
C PRO A 282 6.52 -25.31 -5.91
N ILE A 283 5.81 -26.19 -5.23
CA ILE A 283 6.10 -26.60 -3.86
C ILE A 283 6.76 -27.97 -3.94
N ARG A 284 8.03 -28.06 -3.54
CA ARG A 284 8.77 -29.32 -3.49
C ARG A 284 8.62 -29.93 -2.11
N LEU A 285 7.89 -31.03 -2.03
CA LEU A 285 7.85 -31.86 -0.85
C LEU A 285 9.16 -32.67 -0.78
N HIS A 286 9.71 -32.84 0.40
CA HIS A 286 11.04 -33.41 0.68
C HIS A 286 11.39 -34.62 -0.19
N GLU A 287 12.67 -34.86 -0.46
CA GLU A 287 13.39 -35.76 -1.40
C GLU A 287 12.86 -37.18 -1.65
N ARG A 288 11.64 -37.53 -1.27
CA ARG A 288 11.06 -38.89 -1.46
C ARG A 288 9.75 -38.96 -2.24
N SER A 289 9.17 -37.88 -2.66
CA SER A 289 8.01 -37.89 -3.56
C SER A 289 8.21 -36.90 -4.71
N GLU A 290 8.01 -37.36 -5.92
CA GLU A 290 8.03 -36.56 -7.15
C GLU A 290 6.79 -35.61 -7.27
N THR A 291 6.24 -35.23 -6.14
CA THR A 291 5.01 -34.45 -6.04
C THR A 291 5.34 -32.97 -5.89
N ALA A 292 4.88 -32.14 -6.81
CA ALA A 292 4.98 -30.70 -6.73
C ALA A 292 3.57 -30.10 -6.65
N GLY A 293 3.30 -29.34 -5.61
CA GLY A 293 2.08 -28.54 -5.51
C GLY A 293 2.30 -27.15 -6.12
N VAL A 294 1.32 -26.61 -6.81
CA VAL A 294 1.38 -25.28 -7.42
C VAL A 294 0.24 -24.43 -6.85
N PRO A 295 0.52 -23.51 -5.92
CA PRO A 295 -0.47 -22.50 -5.52
C PRO A 295 -0.53 -21.38 -6.56
N GLY A 296 -1.73 -21.04 -7.01
CA GLY A 296 -1.98 -19.79 -7.70
C GLY A 296 -2.38 -18.71 -6.66
N ALA A 297 -1.60 -17.65 -6.52
CA ALA A 297 -1.96 -16.54 -5.66
C ALA A 297 -2.18 -15.30 -6.52
N GLY A 298 -3.36 -14.67 -6.38
CA GLY A 298 -3.64 -13.40 -7.04
C GLY A 298 -2.84 -12.26 -6.41
N THR A 299 -2.23 -11.42 -7.23
CA THR A 299 -1.60 -10.18 -6.79
C THR A 299 -2.48 -8.98 -7.12
N PRO A 300 -2.54 -7.94 -6.28
CA PRO A 300 -3.23 -6.71 -6.63
C PRO A 300 -2.56 -6.07 -7.84
N SER A 301 -3.33 -5.81 -8.87
CA SER A 301 -2.83 -5.25 -10.11
C SER A 301 -2.83 -3.73 -10.07
N GLY A 302 -1.61 -3.18 -10.02
CA GLY A 302 -1.34 -1.79 -10.37
C GLY A 302 -0.28 -1.75 -11.46
N PRO A 303 -0.37 -0.85 -12.44
CA PRO A 303 0.70 -0.68 -13.42
C PRO A 303 1.92 -0.10 -12.71
N GLY A 304 2.96 -0.88 -12.52
CA GLY A 304 4.25 -0.37 -12.07
C GLY A 304 4.92 -1.07 -10.89
N VAL A 305 4.28 -1.99 -10.20
CA VAL A 305 4.97 -2.78 -9.17
C VAL A 305 5.65 -3.98 -9.82
N ARG A 306 6.70 -3.72 -10.62
CA ARG A 306 7.79 -4.68 -10.76
C ARG A 306 8.55 -4.73 -9.44
N ARG A 307 7.96 -5.32 -8.41
CA ARG A 307 8.73 -5.72 -7.25
C ARG A 307 9.48 -6.98 -7.65
N HIS A 308 10.74 -6.81 -7.92
CA HIS A 308 11.72 -7.87 -7.86
C HIS A 308 11.52 -8.57 -6.51
N ILE A 309 10.99 -9.79 -6.53
CA ILE A 309 11.14 -10.70 -5.40
C ILE A 309 12.62 -11.08 -5.47
N PRO A 310 13.49 -10.55 -4.58
CA PRO A 310 14.88 -10.97 -4.58
C PRO A 310 14.88 -12.47 -4.25
N PRO A 311 15.71 -13.28 -4.94
CA PRO A 311 15.87 -14.66 -4.57
C PRO A 311 16.28 -14.70 -3.10
N VAL A 312 15.58 -15.50 -2.30
CA VAL A 312 15.96 -15.78 -0.91
C VAL A 312 17.34 -16.40 -0.95
N ARG A 313 18.39 -15.60 -0.75
CA ARG A 313 19.75 -16.12 -0.58
C ARG A 313 19.76 -16.92 0.72
N PRO A 314 20.24 -18.17 0.70
CA PRO A 314 20.51 -18.87 1.95
C PRO A 314 21.53 -18.07 2.76
N PRO A 315 21.43 -18.06 4.10
CA PRO A 315 22.34 -17.32 4.96
C PRO A 315 23.77 -17.75 4.71
N ASP A 316 24.60 -16.81 4.32
CA ASP A 316 26.04 -17.00 4.06
C ASP A 316 26.73 -17.42 5.38
N ARG A 317 27.14 -18.68 5.44
CA ARG A 317 27.89 -19.23 6.58
C ARG A 317 29.37 -18.79 6.46
N ARG A 318 29.66 -17.54 6.55
CA ARG A 318 31.03 -17.06 6.89
C ARG A 318 30.99 -15.58 7.24
N THR A 319 31.33 -15.28 8.44
CA THR A 319 31.84 -14.10 9.12
C THR A 319 31.03 -13.69 10.34
N ASN A 320 31.25 -14.44 11.42
CA ASN A 320 31.09 -13.88 12.75
C ASN A 320 32.31 -14.29 13.59
N ARG A 321 33.40 -13.56 13.45
CA ARG A 321 34.49 -13.51 14.44
C ARG A 321 35.03 -12.08 14.52
N HIS A 322 35.03 -11.58 15.78
CA HIS A 322 35.63 -10.34 16.31
C HIS A 322 34.75 -9.08 16.15
N ARG A 323 34.36 -8.37 17.17
CA ARG A 323 35.09 -7.98 18.40
C ARG A 323 34.09 -7.57 19.51
N ILE A 324 34.16 -8.25 20.62
CA ILE A 324 33.78 -7.70 21.92
C ILE A 324 35.01 -6.92 22.38
N SER A 325 34.92 -5.64 22.62
CA SER A 325 35.85 -4.92 23.49
C SER A 325 35.05 -4.02 24.42
N GLN A 326 35.22 -4.36 25.67
CA GLN A 326 34.81 -3.61 26.86
C GLN A 326 35.32 -2.17 26.82
N ARG A 327 34.53 -1.24 27.32
CA ARG A 327 34.99 -0.18 28.19
C ARG A 327 33.92 0.19 29.20
N SER A 328 34.20 -0.21 30.42
CA SER A 328 33.64 0.32 31.66
C SER A 328 34.29 1.66 32.02
N ARG A 329 33.61 2.37 32.96
CA ARG A 329 34.03 3.57 33.74
C ARG A 329 33.78 4.90 32.98
N VAL A 330 33.11 5.84 33.53
CA VAL A 330 32.85 6.31 34.90
C VAL A 330 31.41 6.80 34.99
#